data_aa733e47a1b6fc8aa61824d152235448
#
_entry.id   aa733e47a1b6fc8aa61824d152235448
#
_cell.length_a   1.000
_cell.length_b   1.000
_cell.length_c   1.000
_cell.angle_alpha   90.00
_cell.angle_beta   90.00
_cell.angle_gamma   90.00
#
_symmetry.space_group_name_H-M   'P 1'
#
loop_
_entity.id
_entity.type
_entity.pdbx_description
1 polymer ?
#
loop_
_entity_poly.entity_id
_entity_poly.type
_entity_poly.pdbx_seq_one_letter_code
_entity_poly.pdbx_strand_id
1 'polypeptide(L)'
;MGLHDGHRGAPVADLPQRAVGGTLVFLVIMGGIFYGGWLWAAVATAIGLGSLWEFYGLLDSKQRVSRWFGMGAGAILLGAATLKLEASAYLSVIVFIAFLVLFSEVIKRQVTGNSAALLNMGGTLAGLVYVTLPWAFMILLRSRESGKLFLLAIFLCTWSCDVAAYFTGKRFGRTLLS
;
A
#
# COMPACT_ATOMS: atom_id res chain seq x y z
N MET A 1 -48.63 5.98 -5.27
CA MET A 1 -48.19 7.34 -5.61
C MET A 1 -46.82 7.50 -5.02
N GLY A 2 -45.83 7.06 -5.68
CA GLY A 2 -44.85 7.74 -6.46
C GLY A 2 -43.72 8.17 -5.61
N LEU A 3 -42.55 7.55 -5.78
CA LEU A 3 -41.27 8.24 -5.83
C LEU A 3 -40.20 7.23 -6.23
N HIS A 4 -40.11 6.99 -7.50
CA HIS A 4 -38.86 6.69 -8.19
C HIS A 4 -38.06 7.97 -8.26
N ASP A 5 -36.93 8.04 -7.63
CA ASP A 5 -35.81 8.93 -7.91
C ASP A 5 -34.61 8.31 -7.25
N GLY A 6 -33.56 7.98 -7.91
CA GLY A 6 -32.83 8.49 -9.02
C GLY A 6 -31.44 7.95 -8.79
N HIS A 7 -31.13 6.76 -9.33
CA HIS A 7 -29.74 6.35 -9.52
C HIS A 7 -29.12 7.33 -10.50
N ARG A 8 -28.64 8.45 -9.99
CA ARG A 8 -27.70 9.31 -10.74
C ARG A 8 -26.39 8.53 -10.86
N GLY A 9 -26.23 7.90 -12.01
CA GLY A 9 -24.93 7.37 -12.42
C GLY A 9 -23.88 8.47 -12.22
N ALA A 10 -22.74 8.10 -11.65
CA ALA A 10 -21.61 9.00 -11.52
C ALA A 10 -21.34 9.67 -12.88
N PRO A 11 -21.06 10.99 -12.90
CA PRO A 11 -20.95 11.73 -14.15
C PRO A 11 -19.81 11.15 -15.00
N VAL A 12 -20.12 10.86 -16.26
CA VAL A 12 -19.20 10.31 -17.28
C VAL A 12 -17.97 11.20 -17.51
N ALA A 13 -18.00 12.43 -16.99
CA ALA A 13 -16.91 13.41 -17.07
C ALA A 13 -15.59 12.96 -16.38
N ASP A 14 -15.63 12.03 -15.42
CA ASP A 14 -14.44 11.60 -14.68
C ASP A 14 -13.59 10.51 -15.40
N LEU A 15 -14.10 9.90 -16.46
CA LEU A 15 -13.41 8.83 -17.19
C LEU A 15 -12.08 9.27 -17.81
N PRO A 16 -11.99 10.42 -18.52
CA PRO A 16 -10.72 10.84 -19.11
C PRO A 16 -9.68 11.21 -18.05
N GLN A 17 -10.07 11.81 -16.94
CA GLN A 17 -9.16 12.14 -15.84
C GLN A 17 -8.59 10.90 -15.17
N ARG A 18 -9.43 9.88 -14.95
CA ARG A 18 -9.01 8.58 -14.40
C ARG A 18 -8.08 7.83 -15.35
N ALA A 19 -8.37 7.86 -16.66
CA ALA A 19 -7.51 7.25 -17.67
C ALA A 19 -6.13 7.91 -17.74
N VAL A 20 -6.07 9.26 -17.72
CA VAL A 20 -4.81 10.01 -17.70
C VAL A 20 -4.00 9.70 -16.44
N GLY A 21 -4.65 9.72 -15.26
CA GLY A 21 -3.99 9.38 -14.00
C GLY A 21 -3.40 7.96 -13.99
N GLY A 22 -4.18 6.97 -14.42
CA GLY A 22 -3.74 5.58 -14.53
C GLY A 22 -2.57 5.40 -15.50
N THR A 23 -2.62 6.06 -16.66
CA THR A 23 -1.53 6.02 -17.65
C THR A 23 -0.26 6.66 -17.10
N LEU A 24 -0.35 7.76 -16.39
CA LEU A 24 0.80 8.42 -15.77
C LEU A 24 1.46 7.52 -14.73
N VAL A 25 0.67 6.92 -13.83
CA VAL A 25 1.18 5.97 -12.83
C VAL A 25 1.85 4.78 -13.52
N PHE A 26 1.24 4.23 -14.57
CA PHE A 26 1.81 3.17 -15.38
C PHE A 26 3.18 3.54 -15.93
N LEU A 27 3.31 4.72 -16.55
CA LEU A 27 4.57 5.20 -17.14
C LEU A 27 5.65 5.41 -16.08
N VAL A 28 5.29 5.95 -14.91
CA VAL A 28 6.21 6.14 -13.78
C VAL A 28 6.73 4.80 -13.25
N ILE A 29 5.86 3.83 -13.05
CA ILE A 29 6.23 2.47 -12.59
C ILE A 29 7.13 1.80 -13.64
N MET A 30 6.73 1.82 -14.91
CA MET A 30 7.53 1.23 -15.98
C MET A 30 8.90 1.89 -16.10
N GLY A 31 8.94 3.22 -16.12
CA GLY A 31 10.19 3.98 -16.10
C GLY A 31 11.09 3.56 -14.94
N GLY A 32 10.54 3.52 -13.72
CA GLY A 32 11.27 3.08 -12.53
C GLY A 32 11.83 1.66 -12.65
N ILE A 33 11.03 0.70 -13.15
CA ILE A 33 11.48 -0.69 -13.35
C ILE A 33 12.59 -0.76 -14.40
N PHE A 34 12.47 -0.04 -15.52
CA PHE A 34 13.46 -0.07 -16.60
C PHE A 34 14.79 0.55 -16.19
N TYR A 35 14.77 1.72 -15.56
CA TYR A 35 15.98 2.39 -15.07
C TYR A 35 16.58 1.67 -13.85
N GLY A 36 15.74 1.22 -12.92
CA GLY A 36 16.17 0.53 -11.70
C GLY A 36 16.89 1.45 -10.71
N GLY A 37 17.78 0.86 -9.90
CA GLY A 37 18.62 1.59 -8.96
C GLY A 37 17.83 2.50 -8.00
N TRP A 38 18.37 3.69 -7.76
CA TRP A 38 17.75 4.69 -6.87
C TRP A 38 16.41 5.23 -7.39
N LEU A 39 16.23 5.29 -8.71
CA LEU A 39 14.99 5.77 -9.29
C LEU A 39 13.83 4.83 -8.94
N TRP A 40 14.04 3.51 -9.10
CA TRP A 40 13.03 2.53 -8.70
C TRP A 40 12.75 2.58 -7.20
N ALA A 41 13.80 2.67 -6.38
CA ALA A 41 13.65 2.76 -4.94
C ALA A 41 12.85 4.01 -4.52
N ALA A 42 13.11 5.16 -5.14
CA ALA A 42 12.37 6.39 -4.90
C ALA A 42 10.89 6.26 -5.30
N VAL A 43 10.60 5.73 -6.50
CA VAL A 43 9.22 5.50 -6.98
C VAL A 43 8.49 4.53 -6.06
N ALA A 44 9.07 3.38 -5.75
CA ALA A 44 8.47 2.38 -4.88
C ALA A 44 8.24 2.90 -3.46
N THR A 45 9.19 3.69 -2.92
CA THR A 45 9.04 4.34 -1.60
C THR A 45 7.91 5.36 -1.61
N ALA A 46 7.83 6.21 -2.63
CA ALA A 46 6.78 7.22 -2.74
C ALA A 46 5.39 6.58 -2.82
N ILE A 47 5.22 5.56 -3.66
CA ILE A 47 3.95 4.83 -3.79
C ILE A 47 3.65 4.06 -2.50
N GLY A 48 4.62 3.37 -1.93
CA GLY A 48 4.46 2.60 -0.69
C GLY A 48 4.04 3.48 0.49
N LEU A 49 4.66 4.64 0.68
CA LEU A 49 4.27 5.59 1.72
C LEU A 49 2.91 6.24 1.43
N GLY A 50 2.61 6.57 0.17
CA GLY A 50 1.30 7.09 -0.23
C GLY A 50 0.18 6.08 0.08
N SER A 51 0.36 4.83 -0.32
CA SER A 51 -0.59 3.75 -0.02
C SER A 51 -0.75 3.50 1.48
N LEU A 52 0.36 3.57 2.24
CA LEU A 52 0.33 3.43 3.70
C LEU A 52 -0.44 4.58 4.36
N TRP A 53 -0.27 5.81 3.86
CA TRP A 53 -1.01 6.97 4.31
C TRP A 53 -2.51 6.83 4.11
N GLU A 54 -2.94 6.36 2.93
CA GLU A 54 -4.35 6.09 2.63
C GLU A 54 -4.89 4.95 3.49
N PHE A 55 -4.13 3.86 3.63
CA PHE A 55 -4.52 2.72 4.46
C PHE A 55 -4.80 3.14 5.91
N TYR A 56 -3.92 3.93 6.51
CA TYR A 56 -4.14 4.45 7.86
C TYR A 56 -5.30 5.46 7.91
N GLY A 57 -5.53 6.22 6.85
CA GLY A 57 -6.69 7.11 6.74
C GLY A 57 -8.03 6.37 6.78
N LEU A 58 -8.11 5.20 6.17
CA LEU A 58 -9.30 4.35 6.21
C LEU A 58 -9.54 3.73 7.60
N LEU A 59 -8.48 3.43 8.34
CA LEU A 59 -8.57 2.88 9.70
C LEU A 59 -8.88 3.94 10.75
N ASP A 60 -8.41 5.17 10.58
CA ASP A 60 -8.51 6.23 11.59
C ASP A 60 -9.96 6.65 11.90
N SER A 61 -10.90 6.38 10.99
CA SER A 61 -12.33 6.59 11.21
C SER A 61 -12.94 5.67 12.28
N LYS A 62 -12.32 4.51 12.53
CA LYS A 62 -12.82 3.49 13.48
C LYS A 62 -11.83 3.18 14.61
N GLN A 63 -10.55 3.45 14.42
CA GLN A 63 -9.46 3.08 15.33
C GLN A 63 -8.45 4.23 15.41
N ARG A 64 -7.99 4.57 16.61
CA ARG A 64 -6.94 5.57 16.81
C ARG A 64 -5.56 4.99 16.50
N VAL A 65 -5.33 4.61 15.22
CA VAL A 65 -4.05 4.10 14.75
C VAL A 65 -2.97 5.19 14.91
N SER A 66 -1.77 4.78 15.28
CA SER A 66 -0.63 5.71 15.36
C SER A 66 -0.05 6.01 13.98
N ARG A 67 -0.80 6.82 13.20
CA ARG A 67 -0.50 7.12 11.79
C ARG A 67 0.93 7.61 11.59
N TRP A 68 1.37 8.60 12.35
CA TRP A 68 2.71 9.17 12.23
C TRP A 68 3.81 8.16 12.60
N PHE A 69 3.58 7.36 13.62
CA PHE A 69 4.50 6.32 14.00
C PHE A 69 4.60 5.24 12.92
N GLY A 70 3.47 4.78 12.40
CA GLY A 70 3.42 3.79 11.32
C GLY A 70 4.10 4.30 10.04
N MET A 71 3.92 5.60 9.71
CA MET A 71 4.60 6.22 8.57
C MET A 71 6.12 6.27 8.76
N GLY A 72 6.59 6.64 9.95
CA GLY A 72 8.02 6.63 10.28
C GLY A 72 8.62 5.23 10.20
N ALA A 73 7.93 4.24 10.77
CA ALA A 73 8.33 2.84 10.69
C ALA A 73 8.36 2.32 9.23
N GLY A 74 7.35 2.68 8.44
CA GLY A 74 7.30 2.36 7.01
C GLY A 74 8.47 2.96 6.24
N ALA A 75 8.79 4.23 6.50
CA ALA A 75 9.93 4.89 5.87
C ALA A 75 11.26 4.21 6.23
N ILE A 76 11.44 3.79 7.48
CA ILE A 76 12.63 3.04 7.92
C ILE A 76 12.73 1.70 7.19
N LEU A 77 11.63 0.94 7.07
CA LEU A 77 11.61 -0.35 6.38
C LEU A 77 11.94 -0.21 4.89
N LEU A 78 11.35 0.78 4.20
CA LEU A 78 11.64 1.04 2.79
C LEU A 78 13.06 1.55 2.58
N GLY A 79 13.56 2.39 3.50
CA GLY A 79 14.95 2.83 3.52
C GLY A 79 15.93 1.67 3.71
N ALA A 80 15.66 0.77 4.65
CA ALA A 80 16.46 -0.44 4.88
C ALA A 80 16.51 -1.34 3.64
N ALA A 81 15.39 -1.50 2.92
CA ALA A 81 15.34 -2.22 1.66
C ALA A 81 16.15 -1.53 0.56
N THR A 82 16.10 -0.19 0.50
CA THR A 82 16.87 0.61 -0.47
C THR A 82 18.38 0.49 -0.24
N LEU A 83 18.80 0.47 1.02
CA LEU A 83 20.20 0.28 1.44
C LEU A 83 20.64 -1.19 1.30
N LYS A 84 19.75 -2.09 0.92
CA LYS A 84 20.02 -3.53 0.72
C LYS A 84 20.65 -4.18 1.94
N LEU A 85 20.13 -3.89 3.12
CA LEU A 85 20.61 -4.49 4.35
C LEU A 85 20.54 -6.03 4.23
N GLU A 86 21.48 -6.71 4.89
CA GLU A 86 21.46 -8.17 4.99
C GLU A 86 20.16 -8.66 5.66
N ALA A 87 19.73 -9.88 5.32
CA ALA A 87 18.47 -10.44 5.81
C ALA A 87 18.38 -10.44 7.34
N SER A 88 19.46 -10.70 8.03
CA SER A 88 19.55 -10.66 9.50
C SER A 88 19.32 -9.27 10.07
N ALA A 89 19.95 -8.26 9.47
CA ALA A 89 19.76 -6.85 9.84
C ALA A 89 18.35 -6.38 9.52
N TYR A 90 17.80 -6.78 8.37
CA TYR A 90 16.44 -6.43 7.98
C TYR A 90 15.39 -7.03 8.95
N LEU A 91 15.55 -8.31 9.34
CA LEU A 91 14.72 -8.93 10.35
C LEU A 91 14.83 -8.23 11.70
N SER A 92 16.05 -7.85 12.11
CA SER A 92 16.26 -7.09 13.35
C SER A 92 15.53 -5.75 13.33
N VAL A 93 15.51 -5.05 12.18
CA VAL A 93 14.75 -3.79 12.01
C VAL A 93 13.25 -4.06 12.16
N ILE A 94 12.71 -5.12 11.54
CA ILE A 94 11.30 -5.49 11.67
C ILE A 94 10.91 -5.76 13.12
N VAL A 95 11.71 -6.59 13.83
CA VAL A 95 11.47 -6.94 15.25
C VAL A 95 11.54 -5.68 16.12
N PHE A 96 12.55 -4.83 15.90
CA PHE A 96 12.69 -3.57 16.64
C PHE A 96 11.50 -2.64 16.43
N ILE A 97 11.02 -2.49 15.19
CA ILE A 97 9.83 -1.70 14.89
C ILE A 97 8.59 -2.29 15.56
N ALA A 98 8.40 -3.61 15.52
CA ALA A 98 7.28 -4.26 16.20
C ALA A 98 7.30 -3.99 17.71
N PHE A 99 8.49 -4.04 18.32
CA PHE A 99 8.67 -3.71 19.72
C PHE A 99 8.37 -2.24 20.02
N LEU A 100 8.81 -1.32 19.17
CA LEU A 100 8.50 0.11 19.33
C LEU A 100 7.00 0.40 19.19
N VAL A 101 6.29 -0.30 18.27
CA VAL A 101 4.83 -0.21 18.16
C VAL A 101 4.16 -0.63 19.46
N LEU A 102 4.56 -1.78 20.01
CA LEU A 102 4.07 -2.27 21.31
C LEU A 102 4.30 -1.22 22.41
N PHE A 103 5.51 -0.73 22.52
CA PHE A 103 5.90 0.21 23.57
C PHE A 103 5.15 1.54 23.44
N SER A 104 4.96 2.06 22.23
CA SER A 104 4.22 3.29 21.97
C SER A 104 2.76 3.18 22.42
N GLU A 105 2.11 2.03 22.22
CA GLU A 105 0.73 1.83 22.65
C GLU A 105 0.61 1.62 24.16
N VAL A 106 1.60 1.02 24.81
CA VAL A 106 1.65 0.92 26.26
C VAL A 106 1.73 2.33 26.88
N ILE A 107 2.59 3.21 26.37
CA ILE A 107 2.68 4.61 26.81
C ILE A 107 1.36 5.35 26.59
N LYS A 108 0.76 5.24 25.41
CA LYS A 108 -0.53 5.86 25.13
C LYS A 108 -1.62 5.40 26.11
N ARG A 109 -1.66 4.11 26.41
CA ARG A 109 -2.60 3.56 27.39
C ARG A 109 -2.43 4.19 28.77
N GLN A 110 -1.19 4.38 29.21
CA GLN A 110 -0.88 5.03 30.50
C GLN A 110 -1.37 6.48 30.52
N VAL A 111 -1.21 7.21 29.41
CA VAL A 111 -1.53 8.65 29.32
C VAL A 111 -3.02 8.89 29.05
N THR A 112 -3.65 8.08 28.20
CA THR A 112 -5.03 8.33 27.73
C THR A 112 -6.09 7.44 28.37
N GLY A 113 -5.70 6.41 29.14
CA GLY A 113 -6.62 5.45 29.78
C GLY A 113 -7.40 4.57 28.78
N ASN A 114 -7.06 4.62 27.47
CA ASN A 114 -7.83 3.95 26.42
C ASN A 114 -7.51 2.45 26.37
N SER A 115 -8.55 1.60 26.36
CA SER A 115 -8.45 0.14 26.34
C SER A 115 -8.27 -0.49 24.95
N ALA A 116 -8.28 0.30 23.86
CA ALA A 116 -8.20 -0.20 22.48
C ALA A 116 -6.76 -0.39 21.98
N ALA A 117 -5.78 -0.52 22.89
CA ALA A 117 -4.35 -0.64 22.52
C ALA A 117 -4.08 -1.80 21.53
N LEU A 118 -4.71 -2.95 21.73
CA LEU A 118 -4.53 -4.12 20.87
C LEU A 118 -5.02 -3.88 19.43
N LEU A 119 -6.16 -3.20 19.26
CA LEU A 119 -6.71 -2.86 17.96
C LEU A 119 -5.85 -1.81 17.23
N ASN A 120 -5.39 -0.79 17.95
CA ASN A 120 -4.53 0.25 17.40
C ASN A 120 -3.17 -0.32 16.96
N MET A 121 -2.60 -1.20 17.77
CA MET A 121 -1.37 -1.92 17.45
C MET A 121 -1.56 -2.84 16.24
N GLY A 122 -2.65 -3.61 16.23
CA GLY A 122 -3.01 -4.49 15.12
C GLY A 122 -3.16 -3.70 13.81
N GLY A 123 -3.84 -2.56 13.83
CA GLY A 123 -3.98 -1.68 12.68
C GLY A 123 -2.65 -1.09 12.19
N THR A 124 -1.77 -0.66 13.10
CA THR A 124 -0.44 -0.15 12.74
C THR A 124 0.43 -1.23 12.11
N LEU A 125 0.47 -2.42 12.72
CA LEU A 125 1.23 -3.56 12.19
C LEU A 125 0.64 -4.08 10.87
N ALA A 126 -0.69 -4.11 10.73
CA ALA A 126 -1.34 -4.50 9.48
C ALA A 126 -0.89 -3.60 8.32
N GLY A 127 -0.84 -2.27 8.50
CA GLY A 127 -0.33 -1.36 7.48
C GLY A 127 1.11 -1.65 7.09
N LEU A 128 1.98 -1.94 8.06
CA LEU A 128 3.37 -2.29 7.79
C LEU A 128 3.49 -3.63 7.04
N VAL A 129 2.74 -4.65 7.44
CA VAL A 129 2.81 -5.98 6.84
C VAL A 129 2.14 -6.04 5.47
N TYR A 130 0.94 -5.46 5.32
CA TYR A 130 0.17 -5.54 4.08
C TYR A 130 0.57 -4.52 3.02
N VAL A 131 1.06 -3.35 3.44
CA VAL A 131 1.41 -2.28 2.51
C VAL A 131 2.91 -2.12 2.38
N THR A 132 3.62 -1.88 3.49
CA THR A 132 5.04 -1.51 3.44
C THR A 132 5.93 -2.67 3.03
N LEU A 133 5.74 -3.87 3.61
CA LEU A 133 6.60 -5.02 3.30
C LEU A 133 6.54 -5.44 1.84
N PRO A 134 5.38 -5.55 1.16
CA PRO A 134 5.35 -5.84 -0.28
C PRO A 134 6.16 -4.84 -1.11
N TRP A 135 6.06 -3.54 -0.84
CA TRP A 135 6.86 -2.54 -1.54
C TRP A 135 8.35 -2.65 -1.24
N ALA A 136 8.71 -2.95 0.00
CA ALA A 136 10.10 -3.23 0.37
C ALA A 136 10.66 -4.44 -0.37
N PHE A 137 9.89 -5.53 -0.47
CA PHE A 137 10.28 -6.69 -1.27
C PHE A 137 10.42 -6.38 -2.76
N MET A 138 9.58 -5.53 -3.33
CA MET A 138 9.74 -5.09 -4.73
C MET A 138 11.03 -4.29 -4.94
N ILE A 139 11.46 -3.47 -3.97
CA ILE A 139 12.75 -2.78 -4.01
C ILE A 139 13.89 -3.80 -4.00
N LEU A 140 13.86 -4.76 -3.08
CA LEU A 140 14.87 -5.81 -2.96
C LEU A 140 14.88 -6.73 -4.19
N LEU A 141 13.72 -7.11 -4.69
CA LEU A 141 13.57 -7.95 -5.88
C LEU A 141 14.24 -7.30 -7.09
N ARG A 142 14.03 -5.99 -7.30
CA ARG A 142 14.63 -5.26 -8.43
C ARG A 142 16.16 -5.32 -8.42
N SER A 143 16.77 -5.45 -7.25
CA SER A 143 18.23 -5.53 -7.12
C SER A 143 18.82 -6.90 -7.44
N ARG A 144 17.98 -7.93 -7.65
CA ARG A 144 18.43 -9.26 -8.06
C ARG A 144 18.71 -9.31 -9.57
N GLU A 145 19.51 -10.27 -9.98
CA GLU A 145 20.00 -10.44 -11.38
C GLU A 145 18.86 -10.48 -12.40
N SER A 146 17.79 -11.23 -12.14
CA SER A 146 16.58 -11.27 -12.96
C SER A 146 15.43 -10.41 -12.43
N GLY A 147 15.70 -9.50 -11.49
CA GLY A 147 14.69 -8.75 -10.76
C GLY A 147 13.79 -7.90 -11.64
N LYS A 148 14.33 -7.35 -12.74
CA LYS A 148 13.54 -6.61 -13.74
C LYS A 148 12.46 -7.48 -14.37
N LEU A 149 12.80 -8.71 -14.78
CA LEU A 149 11.85 -9.63 -15.40
C LEU A 149 10.77 -10.08 -14.42
N PHE A 150 11.15 -10.39 -13.19
CA PHE A 150 10.19 -10.77 -12.17
C PHE A 150 9.21 -9.63 -11.83
N LEU A 151 9.67 -8.39 -11.71
CA LEU A 151 8.80 -7.25 -11.51
C LEU A 151 7.85 -7.03 -12.68
N LEU A 152 8.36 -7.08 -13.92
CA LEU A 152 7.52 -6.99 -15.09
C LEU A 152 6.45 -8.09 -15.12
N ALA A 153 6.83 -9.34 -14.80
CA ALA A 153 5.88 -10.45 -14.73
C ALA A 153 4.80 -10.19 -13.66
N ILE A 154 5.16 -9.75 -12.46
CA ILE A 154 4.20 -9.43 -11.39
C ILE A 154 3.20 -8.36 -11.86
N PHE A 155 3.68 -7.24 -12.38
CA PHE A 155 2.78 -6.16 -12.83
C PHE A 155 1.92 -6.58 -14.02
N LEU A 156 2.48 -7.29 -15.00
CA LEU A 156 1.72 -7.79 -16.15
C LEU A 156 0.63 -8.78 -15.72
N CYS A 157 0.95 -9.72 -14.82
CA CYS A 157 -0.05 -10.65 -14.29
C CYS A 157 -1.16 -9.92 -13.54
N THR A 158 -0.81 -8.98 -12.65
CA THR A 158 -1.79 -8.22 -11.88
C THR A 158 -2.72 -7.44 -12.81
N TRP A 159 -2.18 -6.66 -13.75
CA TRP A 159 -3.00 -5.90 -14.69
C TRP A 159 -3.82 -6.78 -15.62
N SER A 160 -3.28 -7.91 -16.08
CA SER A 160 -4.03 -8.86 -16.89
C SER A 160 -5.22 -9.44 -16.10
N CYS A 161 -5.03 -9.75 -14.81
CA CYS A 161 -6.10 -10.20 -13.94
C CYS A 161 -7.17 -9.11 -13.74
N ASP A 162 -6.77 -7.85 -13.52
CA ASP A 162 -7.70 -6.74 -13.36
C ASP A 162 -8.54 -6.50 -14.62
N VAL A 163 -7.89 -6.52 -15.79
CA VAL A 163 -8.56 -6.38 -17.08
C VAL A 163 -9.51 -7.56 -17.32
N ALA A 164 -9.07 -8.79 -17.08
CA ALA A 164 -9.90 -9.98 -17.22
C ALA A 164 -11.11 -9.94 -16.27
N ALA A 165 -10.90 -9.55 -15.01
CA ALA A 165 -11.95 -9.40 -14.02
C ALA A 165 -12.99 -8.35 -14.45
N TYR A 166 -12.52 -7.19 -14.96
CA TYR A 166 -13.41 -6.15 -15.47
C TYR A 166 -14.30 -6.65 -16.63
N PHE A 167 -13.71 -7.28 -17.64
CA PHE A 167 -14.46 -7.79 -18.80
C PHE A 167 -15.42 -8.92 -18.40
N THR A 168 -14.97 -9.82 -17.54
CA THR A 168 -15.81 -10.91 -17.02
C THR A 168 -16.98 -10.36 -16.21
N GLY A 169 -16.72 -9.41 -15.31
CA GLY A 169 -17.75 -8.75 -14.52
C GLY A 169 -18.77 -8.00 -15.38
N LYS A 170 -18.30 -7.32 -16.45
CA LYS A 170 -19.19 -6.61 -17.38
C LYS A 170 -20.07 -7.57 -18.19
N ARG A 171 -19.55 -8.76 -18.55
CA ARG A 171 -20.29 -9.71 -19.40
C ARG A 171 -21.19 -10.66 -18.62
N PHE A 172 -20.75 -11.09 -17.44
CA PHE A 172 -21.42 -12.13 -16.65
C PHE A 172 -21.94 -11.65 -15.30
N GLY A 173 -21.57 -10.43 -14.87
CA GLY A 173 -22.01 -9.87 -13.60
C GLY A 173 -23.51 -9.60 -13.59
N ARG A 174 -24.23 -10.26 -12.67
CA ARG A 174 -25.69 -10.09 -12.48
C ARG A 174 -26.04 -9.23 -11.28
N THR A 175 -25.11 -9.06 -10.36
CA THR A 175 -25.29 -8.29 -9.12
C THR A 175 -24.09 -7.37 -8.92
N LEU A 176 -24.36 -6.10 -8.61
CA LEU A 176 -23.34 -5.17 -8.13
C LEU A 176 -22.93 -5.61 -6.72
N LEU A 177 -21.65 -5.90 -6.52
CA LEU A 177 -21.08 -6.02 -5.20
C LEU A 177 -21.04 -4.60 -4.60
N SER A 178 -21.93 -4.37 -3.64
CA SER A 178 -22.04 -3.11 -2.90
C SER A 178 -20.89 -2.98 -1.90
#